data_d8e5e441fde0d6f585c718c7e153f65e
#
_entry.id   d8e5e441fde0d6f585c718c7e153f65e
#
_cell.length_a   1.000
_cell.length_b   1.000
_cell.length_c   1.000
_cell.angle_alpha   90.00
_cell.angle_beta   90.00
_cell.angle_gamma   90.00
#
_symmetry.space_group_name_H-M   'P 1'
#
loop_
_entity.id
_entity.type
_entity.pdbx_description
1 polymer ?
#
loop_
_entity_poly.entity_id
_entity_poly.type
_entity_poly.pdbx_seq_one_letter_code
_entity_poly.pdbx_strand_id
1 'polypeptide(L)'
;MLGLRKEERPLAIVAAVVFTILNGLLIYCHYDSFTRGARVGFWSVFYNHLCMSGYDVFSLIFISCMRLHWNALRHPLFVAVLLPMYWINHWLMPQTEFNFAVFLMAALLIAADVWGAVLLHRILRDIVGVKSGDATLLTTFFYGFAHVMTAAIVPDHFALSLPLLLLALLMTGRHLQRGTRFTWLQQALLFFLTAGVTLTNGVKIALAAWMVNGKKVFSWKSILSFVVPTLLLGAVFVWQQEAIIKPQEQRIKHIEAAVAKKDPARIERLKTHDAFVKKQNGEALTKDVPLLEWSDMTTSRIRSVVDNLFGESLQFHKDHLMEDVQQTRPVFVSYGSTIS
;
A
#
# COMPACT_ATOMS: atom_id res chain seq x y z
N MET A 1 -21.87 -13.31 -4.06
CA MET A 1 -21.05 -12.96 -2.88
C MET A 1 -20.52 -11.53 -2.93
N LEU A 2 -20.14 -11.06 -4.10
CA LEU A 2 -19.51 -9.76 -4.33
C LEU A 2 -20.51 -8.61 -4.62
N GLY A 3 -21.77 -8.90 -4.97
CA GLY A 3 -22.78 -7.88 -5.26
C GLY A 3 -23.21 -7.07 -4.03
N LEU A 4 -23.50 -5.79 -4.23
CA LEU A 4 -24.01 -4.87 -3.21
C LEU A 4 -25.47 -5.21 -2.89
N ARG A 5 -25.79 -5.47 -1.62
CA ARG A 5 -27.15 -5.72 -1.16
C ARG A 5 -27.95 -4.42 -1.08
N LYS A 6 -29.27 -4.49 -1.22
CA LYS A 6 -30.12 -3.28 -1.15
C LYS A 6 -29.93 -2.49 0.16
N GLU A 7 -29.80 -3.20 1.26
CA GLU A 7 -29.60 -2.64 2.60
C GLU A 7 -28.23 -1.99 2.84
N GLU A 8 -27.23 -2.33 2.02
CA GLU A 8 -25.86 -1.78 2.10
C GLU A 8 -25.68 -0.52 1.25
N ARG A 9 -26.64 -0.25 0.34
CA ARG A 9 -26.55 0.89 -0.59
C ARG A 9 -26.41 2.23 0.11
N PRO A 10 -27.17 2.55 1.18
CA PRO A 10 -27.01 3.83 1.88
C PRO A 10 -25.59 4.00 2.43
N LEU A 11 -25.05 2.96 3.09
CA LEU A 11 -23.67 2.98 3.60
C LEU A 11 -22.66 3.18 2.47
N ALA A 12 -22.80 2.44 1.37
CA ALA A 12 -21.89 2.56 0.22
C ALA A 12 -21.95 3.96 -0.41
N ILE A 13 -23.14 4.56 -0.52
CA ILE A 13 -23.32 5.92 -1.05
C ILE A 13 -22.66 6.94 -0.11
N VAL A 14 -22.92 6.86 1.20
CA VAL A 14 -22.30 7.77 2.18
C VAL A 14 -20.77 7.64 2.16
N ALA A 15 -20.24 6.40 2.16
CA ALA A 15 -18.81 6.16 2.04
C ALA A 15 -18.24 6.74 0.73
N ALA A 16 -18.90 6.52 -0.40
CA ALA A 16 -18.48 7.09 -1.68
C ALA A 16 -18.44 8.63 -1.66
N VAL A 17 -19.44 9.27 -1.08
CA VAL A 17 -19.49 10.74 -0.94
C VAL A 17 -18.35 11.23 -0.04
N VAL A 18 -18.17 10.62 1.14
CA VAL A 18 -17.10 11.02 2.08
C VAL A 18 -15.72 10.86 1.46
N PHE A 19 -15.41 9.70 0.89
CA PHE A 19 -14.10 9.48 0.27
C PHE A 19 -13.88 10.33 -0.99
N THR A 20 -14.93 10.63 -1.74
CA THR A 20 -14.85 11.58 -2.86
C THR A 20 -14.54 12.99 -2.37
N ILE A 21 -15.18 13.44 -1.29
CA ILE A 21 -14.89 14.75 -0.69
C ILE A 21 -13.45 14.80 -0.18
N LEU A 22 -12.98 13.78 0.54
CA LEU A 22 -11.61 13.74 1.07
C LEU A 22 -10.56 13.78 -0.02
N ASN A 23 -10.69 12.92 -1.04
CA ASN A 23 -9.77 12.92 -2.17
C ASN A 23 -9.90 14.22 -3.01
N GLY A 24 -11.13 14.71 -3.19
CA GLY A 24 -11.40 15.97 -3.89
C GLY A 24 -10.78 17.18 -3.20
N LEU A 25 -10.86 17.27 -1.87
CA LEU A 25 -10.21 18.33 -1.09
C LEU A 25 -8.68 18.26 -1.24
N LEU A 26 -8.08 17.07 -1.13
CA LEU A 26 -6.65 16.90 -1.34
C LEU A 26 -6.23 17.39 -2.74
N ILE A 27 -6.94 16.96 -3.77
CA ILE A 27 -6.67 17.36 -5.15
C ILE A 27 -6.86 18.87 -5.32
N TYR A 28 -7.93 19.44 -4.79
CA TYR A 28 -8.22 20.86 -4.87
C TYR A 28 -7.12 21.73 -4.21
N CYS A 29 -6.71 21.37 -3.00
CA CYS A 29 -5.68 22.11 -2.26
C CYS A 29 -4.30 22.08 -2.94
N HIS A 30 -4.02 21.05 -3.75
CA HIS A 30 -2.73 20.84 -4.42
C HIS A 30 -2.87 20.68 -5.93
N TYR A 31 -3.92 21.28 -6.52
CA TYR A 31 -4.31 21.08 -7.91
C TYR A 31 -3.16 21.26 -8.89
N ASP A 32 -2.48 22.38 -8.82
CA ASP A 32 -1.37 22.70 -9.73
C ASP A 32 -0.21 21.70 -9.63
N SER A 33 0.08 21.23 -8.42
CA SER A 33 1.16 20.25 -8.18
C SER A 33 0.83 18.89 -8.77
N PHE A 34 -0.45 18.49 -8.71
CA PHE A 34 -0.89 17.18 -9.19
C PHE A 34 -1.15 17.12 -10.69
N THR A 35 -1.59 18.22 -11.29
CA THR A 35 -2.10 18.23 -12.67
C THR A 35 -1.10 18.69 -13.72
N ARG A 36 -0.01 19.34 -13.33
CA ARG A 36 1.04 19.74 -14.28
C ARG A 36 1.74 18.53 -14.85
N GLY A 37 1.71 18.40 -16.18
CA GLY A 37 2.30 17.30 -16.90
C GLY A 37 3.81 17.16 -16.67
N ALA A 38 4.29 15.93 -16.51
CA ALA A 38 5.70 15.52 -16.48
C ALA A 38 6.62 16.12 -15.40
N ARG A 39 6.19 17.08 -14.59
CA ARG A 39 6.99 17.63 -13.49
C ARG A 39 6.59 16.99 -12.18
N VAL A 40 7.49 16.19 -11.66
CA VAL A 40 7.31 15.32 -10.52
C VAL A 40 7.44 16.14 -9.23
N GLY A 41 6.34 16.74 -8.79
CA GLY A 41 6.23 17.36 -7.46
C GLY A 41 5.38 16.58 -6.47
N PHE A 42 4.82 15.43 -6.90
CA PHE A 42 3.80 14.71 -6.13
C PHE A 42 4.27 14.23 -4.76
N TRP A 43 5.45 13.64 -4.68
CA TRP A 43 5.97 13.14 -3.43
C TRP A 43 6.26 14.28 -2.45
N SER A 44 6.65 15.48 -2.93
CA SER A 44 6.85 16.62 -2.08
C SER A 44 5.57 17.09 -1.38
N VAL A 45 4.41 16.91 -1.99
CA VAL A 45 3.12 17.21 -1.35
C VAL A 45 2.92 16.33 -0.12
N PHE A 46 3.13 15.03 -0.26
CA PHE A 46 2.90 14.10 0.85
C PHE A 46 3.95 14.21 1.94
N TYR A 47 5.23 14.36 1.59
CA TYR A 47 6.31 14.45 2.57
C TYR A 47 6.49 15.86 3.15
N ASN A 48 6.49 16.90 2.32
CA ASN A 48 6.79 18.26 2.79
C ASN A 48 5.58 19.02 3.30
N HIS A 49 4.40 18.79 2.69
CA HIS A 49 3.19 19.51 3.08
C HIS A 49 2.32 18.73 4.06
N LEU A 50 2.15 17.43 3.85
CA LEU A 50 1.31 16.58 4.70
C LEU A 50 2.10 15.82 5.77
N CYS A 51 3.43 15.90 5.74
CA CYS A 51 4.33 15.24 6.70
C CYS A 51 4.03 13.74 6.87
N MET A 52 3.64 13.06 5.78
CA MET A 52 3.31 11.64 5.80
C MET A 52 4.56 10.80 5.60
N SER A 53 4.99 10.08 6.64
CA SER A 53 5.99 9.03 6.55
C SER A 53 5.35 7.64 6.65
N GLY A 54 6.02 6.62 6.12
CA GLY A 54 5.54 5.24 6.19
C GLY A 54 4.55 4.83 5.09
N TYR A 55 4.32 5.69 4.10
CA TYR A 55 3.52 5.40 2.92
C TYR A 55 4.36 5.43 1.65
N ASP A 56 4.14 4.47 0.76
CA ASP A 56 4.77 4.42 -0.57
C ASP A 56 3.96 5.24 -1.57
N VAL A 57 4.00 6.57 -1.44
CA VAL A 57 3.23 7.53 -2.26
C VAL A 57 3.70 7.62 -3.72
N PHE A 58 4.60 6.74 -4.13
CA PHE A 58 5.24 6.76 -5.46
C PHE A 58 4.35 6.23 -6.59
N SER A 59 3.16 5.72 -6.31
CA SER A 59 2.21 5.25 -7.33
C SER A 59 1.84 6.35 -8.33
N LEU A 60 1.72 7.61 -7.90
CA LEU A 60 1.48 8.73 -8.80
C LEU A 60 2.65 8.95 -9.77
N ILE A 61 3.89 8.76 -9.31
CA ILE A 61 5.09 8.83 -10.17
C ILE A 61 5.04 7.70 -11.19
N PHE A 62 4.68 6.49 -10.75
CA PHE A 62 4.54 5.36 -11.66
C PHE A 62 3.50 5.61 -12.74
N ILE A 63 2.31 6.08 -12.38
CA ILE A 63 1.22 6.39 -13.32
C ILE A 63 1.62 7.54 -14.26
N SER A 64 2.46 8.48 -13.81
CA SER A 64 2.89 9.62 -14.61
C SER A 64 4.02 9.31 -15.58
N CYS A 65 5.01 8.50 -15.19
CA CYS A 65 6.24 8.30 -15.98
C CYS A 65 6.85 6.90 -15.90
N MET A 66 6.12 5.91 -15.39
CA MET A 66 6.55 4.50 -15.25
C MET A 66 7.86 4.34 -14.47
N ARG A 67 8.05 5.18 -13.42
CA ARG A 67 9.19 5.04 -12.52
C ARG A 67 8.76 4.30 -11.26
N LEU A 68 9.48 3.23 -10.96
CA LEU A 68 9.25 2.41 -9.78
C LEU A 68 10.21 2.86 -8.67
N HIS A 69 9.66 3.24 -7.52
CA HIS A 69 10.44 3.70 -6.36
C HIS A 69 10.21 2.85 -5.10
N TRP A 70 9.42 1.78 -5.21
CA TRP A 70 9.22 0.81 -4.13
C TRP A 70 9.79 -0.56 -4.51
N ASN A 71 9.93 -1.43 -3.52
CA ASN A 71 10.39 -2.80 -3.74
C ASN A 71 9.30 -3.63 -4.44
N ALA A 72 9.49 -3.92 -5.74
CA ALA A 72 8.54 -4.68 -6.54
C ALA A 72 8.27 -6.10 -6.00
N LEU A 73 9.23 -6.70 -5.30
CA LEU A 73 9.06 -8.03 -4.69
C LEU A 73 8.01 -8.00 -3.57
N ARG A 74 7.91 -6.89 -2.83
CA ARG A 74 6.92 -6.75 -1.76
C ARG A 74 5.49 -6.59 -2.28
N HIS A 75 5.33 -5.96 -3.45
CA HIS A 75 4.05 -5.57 -4.03
C HIS A 75 3.95 -6.00 -5.51
N PRO A 76 4.11 -7.30 -5.83
CA PRO A 76 4.27 -7.74 -7.21
C PRO A 76 3.05 -7.46 -8.10
N LEU A 77 1.81 -7.52 -7.58
CA LEU A 77 0.61 -7.17 -8.35
C LEU A 77 0.26 -5.69 -8.32
N PHE A 78 0.84 -4.90 -7.44
CA PHE A 78 0.50 -3.48 -7.36
C PHE A 78 0.86 -2.74 -8.65
N VAL A 79 2.02 -3.06 -9.24
CA VAL A 79 2.41 -2.55 -10.57
C VAL A 79 1.39 -2.94 -11.64
N ALA A 80 0.90 -4.19 -11.62
CA ALA A 80 -0.09 -4.66 -12.60
C ALA A 80 -1.42 -3.91 -12.48
N VAL A 81 -1.80 -3.48 -11.27
CA VAL A 81 -2.99 -2.64 -11.03
C VAL A 81 -2.77 -1.22 -11.56
N LEU A 82 -1.58 -0.66 -11.39
CA LEU A 82 -1.25 0.71 -11.82
C LEU A 82 -0.95 0.82 -13.32
N LEU A 83 -0.54 -0.25 -13.97
CA LEU A 83 -0.13 -0.25 -15.38
C LEU A 83 -1.23 0.21 -16.35
N PRO A 84 -2.50 -0.23 -16.25
CA PRO A 84 -3.58 0.33 -17.06
C PRO A 84 -3.78 1.83 -16.85
N MET A 85 -3.60 2.32 -15.63
CA MET A 85 -3.69 3.75 -15.31
C MET A 85 -2.57 4.54 -15.95
N TYR A 86 -1.34 3.97 -15.93
CA TYR A 86 -0.22 4.56 -16.66
C TYR A 86 -0.52 4.69 -18.15
N TRP A 87 -1.05 3.64 -18.81
CA TRP A 87 -1.38 3.70 -20.23
C TRP A 87 -2.44 4.74 -20.56
N ILE A 88 -3.50 4.82 -19.74
CA ILE A 88 -4.55 5.84 -19.89
C ILE A 88 -3.96 7.24 -19.74
N ASN A 89 -3.18 7.48 -18.69
CA ASN A 89 -2.57 8.77 -18.43
C ASN A 89 -1.54 9.14 -19.52
N HIS A 90 -0.72 8.18 -19.92
CA HIS A 90 0.28 8.36 -20.97
C HIS A 90 -0.33 8.67 -22.35
N TRP A 91 -1.52 8.16 -22.61
CA TRP A 91 -2.26 8.49 -23.83
C TRP A 91 -2.93 9.87 -23.74
N LEU A 92 -3.49 10.25 -22.60
CA LEU A 92 -4.21 11.52 -22.41
C LEU A 92 -3.26 12.71 -22.23
N MET A 93 -2.19 12.55 -21.45
CA MET A 93 -1.33 13.65 -21.02
C MET A 93 -0.69 14.46 -22.18
N PRO A 94 -0.19 13.86 -23.29
CA PRO A 94 0.36 14.61 -24.41
C PRO A 94 -0.68 15.43 -25.17
N GLN A 95 -1.95 15.01 -25.13
CA GLN A 95 -3.04 15.65 -25.87
C GLN A 95 -3.65 16.82 -25.10
N THR A 96 -3.60 16.75 -23.77
CA THR A 96 -4.29 17.70 -22.88
C THR A 96 -3.33 18.56 -22.08
N GLU A 97 -2.04 18.24 -22.08
CA GLU A 97 -1.01 18.80 -21.19
C GLU A 97 -1.34 18.65 -19.69
N PHE A 98 -2.27 17.73 -19.38
CA PHE A 98 -2.84 17.52 -18.07
C PHE A 98 -2.49 16.13 -17.55
N ASN A 99 -2.01 16.04 -16.31
CA ASN A 99 -1.68 14.79 -15.65
C ASN A 99 -2.89 14.24 -14.88
N PHE A 100 -3.46 13.16 -15.36
CA PHE A 100 -4.62 12.51 -14.74
C PHE A 100 -4.28 11.51 -13.63
N ALA A 101 -3.01 11.31 -13.31
CA ALA A 101 -2.57 10.27 -12.38
C ALA A 101 -3.31 10.32 -11.03
N VAL A 102 -3.46 11.52 -10.46
CA VAL A 102 -4.13 11.68 -9.16
C VAL A 102 -5.61 11.31 -9.21
N PHE A 103 -6.31 11.63 -10.31
CA PHE A 103 -7.73 11.32 -10.47
C PHE A 103 -7.96 9.82 -10.67
N LEU A 104 -7.09 9.16 -11.45
CA LEU A 104 -7.14 7.72 -11.66
C LEU A 104 -6.88 6.98 -10.33
N MET A 105 -5.89 7.44 -9.58
CA MET A 105 -5.58 6.85 -8.28
C MET A 105 -6.70 7.11 -7.26
N ALA A 106 -7.23 8.33 -7.20
CA ALA A 106 -8.37 8.67 -6.33
C ALA A 106 -9.59 7.77 -6.62
N ALA A 107 -9.91 7.54 -7.90
CA ALA A 107 -11.00 6.63 -8.27
C ALA A 107 -10.77 5.20 -7.75
N LEU A 108 -9.54 4.69 -7.82
CA LEU A 108 -9.17 3.39 -7.27
C LEU A 108 -9.30 3.35 -5.76
N LEU A 109 -8.77 4.37 -5.05
CA LEU A 109 -8.84 4.48 -3.59
C LEU A 109 -10.30 4.52 -3.12
N ILE A 110 -11.11 5.41 -3.70
CA ILE A 110 -12.53 5.53 -3.36
C ILE A 110 -13.26 4.19 -3.56
N ALA A 111 -13.03 3.51 -4.68
CA ALA A 111 -13.66 2.22 -4.94
C ALA A 111 -13.23 1.15 -3.91
N ALA A 112 -11.95 1.12 -3.56
CA ALA A 112 -11.40 0.17 -2.59
C ALA A 112 -11.97 0.42 -1.18
N ASP A 113 -12.03 1.67 -0.75
CA ASP A 113 -12.51 2.04 0.59
C ASP A 113 -14.03 1.86 0.74
N VAL A 114 -14.81 2.21 -0.30
CA VAL A 114 -16.25 1.90 -0.32
C VAL A 114 -16.50 0.40 -0.20
N TRP A 115 -15.71 -0.39 -0.95
CA TRP A 115 -15.80 -1.83 -0.85
C TRP A 115 -15.38 -2.32 0.54
N GLY A 116 -14.30 -1.79 1.11
CA GLY A 116 -13.84 -2.11 2.45
C GLY A 116 -14.92 -1.82 3.50
N ALA A 117 -15.60 -0.68 3.42
CA ALA A 117 -16.70 -0.33 4.32
C ALA A 117 -17.86 -1.34 4.24
N VAL A 118 -18.26 -1.72 3.02
CA VAL A 118 -19.31 -2.75 2.81
C VAL A 118 -18.87 -4.10 3.37
N LEU A 119 -17.64 -4.51 3.17
CA LEU A 119 -17.12 -5.79 3.68
C LEU A 119 -17.05 -5.80 5.21
N LEU A 120 -16.59 -4.72 5.82
CA LEU A 120 -16.54 -4.60 7.28
C LEU A 120 -17.95 -4.65 7.88
N HIS A 121 -18.89 -3.91 7.31
CA HIS A 121 -20.29 -3.97 7.72
C HIS A 121 -20.87 -5.40 7.62
N ARG A 122 -20.56 -6.14 6.55
CA ARG A 122 -20.97 -7.55 6.40
C ARG A 122 -20.36 -8.45 7.45
N ILE A 123 -19.08 -8.26 7.80
CA ILE A 123 -18.43 -9.03 8.84
C ILE A 123 -19.13 -8.81 10.17
N LEU A 124 -19.36 -7.55 10.53
CA LEU A 124 -20.02 -7.19 11.79
C LEU A 124 -21.43 -7.76 11.87
N ARG A 125 -22.20 -7.68 10.77
CA ARG A 125 -23.57 -8.15 10.74
C ARG A 125 -23.71 -9.66 10.58
N ASP A 126 -23.02 -10.24 9.59
CA ASP A 126 -23.24 -11.62 9.18
C ASP A 126 -22.40 -12.62 10.00
N ILE A 127 -21.21 -12.18 10.50
CA ILE A 127 -20.29 -13.06 11.23
C ILE A 127 -20.34 -12.80 12.73
N VAL A 128 -20.22 -11.54 13.14
CA VAL A 128 -20.27 -11.16 14.57
C VAL A 128 -21.70 -11.17 15.09
N GLY A 129 -22.71 -10.89 14.23
CA GLY A 129 -24.12 -10.98 14.58
C GLY A 129 -24.68 -9.71 15.24
N VAL A 130 -24.04 -8.56 15.10
CA VAL A 130 -24.58 -7.29 15.62
C VAL A 130 -25.72 -6.78 14.73
N LYS A 131 -26.60 -5.96 15.28
CA LYS A 131 -27.69 -5.34 14.51
C LYS A 131 -27.16 -4.43 13.41
N SER A 132 -27.93 -4.27 12.33
CA SER A 132 -27.50 -3.49 11.16
C SER A 132 -27.10 -2.03 11.51
N GLY A 133 -27.86 -1.39 12.42
CA GLY A 133 -27.52 -0.04 12.90
C GLY A 133 -26.18 0.02 13.62
N ASP A 134 -25.94 -0.92 14.52
CA ASP A 134 -24.69 -1.02 15.27
C ASP A 134 -23.51 -1.36 14.33
N ALA A 135 -23.73 -2.25 13.36
CA ALA A 135 -22.74 -2.58 12.33
C ALA A 135 -22.37 -1.33 11.48
N THR A 136 -23.35 -0.51 11.13
CA THR A 136 -23.13 0.76 10.43
C THR A 136 -22.34 1.72 11.30
N LEU A 137 -22.74 1.90 12.57
CA LEU A 137 -22.05 2.77 13.52
C LEU A 137 -20.58 2.35 13.70
N LEU A 138 -20.33 1.07 13.96
CA LEU A 138 -18.97 0.53 14.13
C LEU A 138 -18.12 0.67 12.86
N THR A 139 -18.72 0.46 11.68
CA THR A 139 -18.03 0.67 10.40
C THR A 139 -17.65 2.14 10.22
N THR A 140 -18.58 3.06 10.51
CA THR A 140 -18.33 4.51 10.44
C THR A 140 -17.25 4.91 11.44
N PHE A 141 -17.32 4.37 12.66
CA PHE A 141 -16.31 4.62 13.68
C PHE A 141 -14.91 4.14 13.24
N PHE A 142 -14.81 2.94 12.67
CA PHE A 142 -13.54 2.42 12.15
C PHE A 142 -12.95 3.33 11.07
N TYR A 143 -13.77 3.74 10.09
CA TYR A 143 -13.31 4.64 9.02
C TYR A 143 -13.12 6.09 9.50
N GLY A 144 -13.64 6.44 10.68
CA GLY A 144 -13.40 7.73 11.36
C GLY A 144 -12.05 7.82 12.07
N PHE A 145 -11.31 6.73 12.24
CA PHE A 145 -9.95 6.80 12.76
C PHE A 145 -9.05 7.57 11.80
N ALA A 146 -8.30 8.53 12.32
CA ALA A 146 -7.42 9.38 11.54
C ALA A 146 -6.47 8.59 10.61
N HIS A 147 -5.90 7.49 11.12
CA HIS A 147 -5.02 6.63 10.34
C HIS A 147 -5.73 5.99 9.14
N VAL A 148 -6.96 5.51 9.32
CA VAL A 148 -7.74 4.89 8.24
C VAL A 148 -8.17 5.94 7.22
N MET A 149 -8.64 7.11 7.69
CA MET A 149 -8.96 8.25 6.81
C MET A 149 -7.76 8.72 6.01
N THR A 150 -6.59 8.77 6.64
CA THR A 150 -5.34 9.12 5.95
C THR A 150 -4.99 8.10 4.88
N ALA A 151 -5.08 6.80 5.19
CA ALA A 151 -4.82 5.73 4.21
C ALA A 151 -5.77 5.79 3.00
N ALA A 152 -7.01 6.31 3.18
CA ALA A 152 -8.00 6.45 2.11
C ALA A 152 -7.69 7.58 1.09
N ILE A 153 -6.77 8.48 1.40
CA ILE A 153 -6.37 9.58 0.50
C ILE A 153 -4.92 9.46 0.02
N VAL A 154 -4.13 8.59 0.65
CA VAL A 154 -2.73 8.39 0.27
C VAL A 154 -2.65 7.36 -0.85
N PRO A 155 -1.97 7.68 -1.96
CA PRO A 155 -1.89 6.81 -3.14
C PRO A 155 -0.92 5.64 -2.90
N ASP A 156 -1.30 4.72 -2.02
CA ASP A 156 -0.50 3.58 -1.59
C ASP A 156 -1.28 2.25 -1.74
N HIS A 157 -0.58 1.15 -1.55
CA HIS A 157 -1.14 -0.21 -1.59
C HIS A 157 -2.05 -0.55 -0.40
N PHE A 158 -2.00 0.20 0.70
CA PHE A 158 -2.79 -0.07 1.92
C PHE A 158 -4.30 -0.06 1.66
N ALA A 159 -4.79 0.92 0.89
CA ALA A 159 -6.20 1.00 0.54
C ALA A 159 -6.70 -0.23 -0.25
N LEU A 160 -5.82 -0.90 -1.02
CA LEU A 160 -6.14 -2.15 -1.71
C LEU A 160 -6.02 -3.36 -0.78
N SER A 161 -5.06 -3.35 0.14
CA SER A 161 -4.83 -4.44 1.08
C SER A 161 -6.00 -4.62 2.04
N LEU A 162 -6.58 -3.52 2.54
CA LEU A 162 -7.68 -3.56 3.51
C LEU A 162 -8.91 -4.34 3.00
N PRO A 163 -9.54 -4.01 1.85
CA PRO A 163 -10.70 -4.75 1.39
C PRO A 163 -10.39 -6.20 1.02
N LEU A 164 -9.18 -6.50 0.56
CA LEU A 164 -8.77 -7.89 0.28
C LEU A 164 -8.67 -8.72 1.57
N LEU A 165 -8.12 -8.15 2.64
CA LEU A 165 -8.06 -8.80 3.94
C LEU A 165 -9.44 -8.93 4.59
N LEU A 166 -10.31 -7.92 4.46
CA LEU A 166 -11.68 -8.00 4.92
C LEU A 166 -12.49 -9.05 4.14
N LEU A 167 -12.26 -9.18 2.84
CA LEU A 167 -12.86 -10.25 2.04
C LEU A 167 -12.42 -11.63 2.53
N ALA A 168 -11.13 -11.80 2.79
CA ALA A 168 -10.58 -13.04 3.33
C ALA A 168 -11.20 -13.37 4.70
N LEU A 169 -11.31 -12.37 5.59
CA LEU A 169 -11.92 -12.53 6.90
C LEU A 169 -13.40 -12.89 6.81
N LEU A 170 -14.17 -12.23 5.93
CA LEU A 170 -15.57 -12.54 5.67
C LEU A 170 -15.75 -13.98 5.16
N MET A 171 -14.91 -14.40 4.22
CA MET A 171 -14.96 -15.76 3.69
C MET A 171 -14.59 -16.79 4.77
N THR A 172 -13.55 -16.52 5.56
CA THR A 172 -13.15 -17.35 6.70
C THR A 172 -14.29 -17.52 7.70
N GLY A 173 -14.90 -16.42 8.14
CA GLY A 173 -16.02 -16.45 9.08
C GLY A 173 -17.20 -17.25 8.55
N ARG A 174 -17.56 -17.08 7.27
CA ARG A 174 -18.65 -17.85 6.64
C ARG A 174 -18.37 -19.34 6.55
N HIS A 175 -17.13 -19.73 6.23
CA HIS A 175 -16.75 -21.15 6.21
C HIS A 175 -16.81 -21.76 7.60
N LEU A 176 -16.33 -21.05 8.63
CA LEU A 176 -16.39 -21.51 10.02
C LEU A 176 -17.84 -21.64 10.50
N GLN A 177 -18.71 -20.66 10.26
CA GLN A 177 -20.13 -20.73 10.64
C GLN A 177 -20.89 -21.90 9.97
N ARG A 178 -20.55 -22.20 8.70
CA ARG A 178 -21.22 -23.26 7.94
C ARG A 178 -20.58 -24.64 8.10
N GLY A 179 -19.47 -24.75 8.81
CA GLY A 179 -18.68 -26.00 8.90
C GLY A 179 -18.12 -26.45 7.54
N THR A 180 -17.99 -25.52 6.57
CA THR A 180 -17.47 -25.82 5.23
C THR A 180 -16.00 -25.46 5.13
N ARG A 181 -15.33 -25.90 4.06
CA ARG A 181 -13.91 -25.68 3.84
C ARG A 181 -13.67 -24.78 2.64
N PHE A 182 -12.53 -24.08 2.66
CA PHE A 182 -12.04 -23.43 1.45
C PHE A 182 -11.76 -24.47 0.37
N THR A 183 -12.19 -24.17 -0.84
CA THR A 183 -11.71 -24.89 -2.01
C THR A 183 -10.27 -24.46 -2.34
N TRP A 184 -9.55 -25.32 -3.07
CA TRP A 184 -8.18 -24.98 -3.49
C TRP A 184 -8.14 -23.69 -4.35
N LEU A 185 -9.15 -23.46 -5.17
CA LEU A 185 -9.25 -22.25 -6.00
C LEU A 185 -9.50 -21.00 -5.16
N GLN A 186 -10.38 -21.08 -4.15
CA GLN A 186 -10.60 -19.95 -3.23
C GLN A 186 -9.32 -19.59 -2.48
N GLN A 187 -8.58 -20.58 -1.98
CA GLN A 187 -7.28 -20.36 -1.34
C GLN A 187 -6.29 -19.71 -2.30
N ALA A 188 -6.15 -20.26 -3.51
CA ALA A 188 -5.21 -19.78 -4.51
C ALA A 188 -5.50 -18.32 -4.92
N LEU A 189 -6.77 -17.99 -5.18
CA LEU A 189 -7.16 -16.63 -5.56
C LEU A 189 -6.99 -15.64 -4.41
N LEU A 190 -7.43 -16.00 -3.19
CA LEU A 190 -7.23 -15.13 -2.03
C LEU A 190 -5.75 -14.89 -1.77
N PHE A 191 -4.94 -15.94 -1.80
CA PHE A 191 -3.50 -15.82 -1.61
C PHE A 191 -2.87 -14.97 -2.71
N PHE A 192 -3.16 -15.26 -3.97
CA PHE A 192 -2.62 -14.53 -5.11
C PHE A 192 -2.90 -13.03 -5.03
N LEU A 193 -4.16 -12.66 -4.76
CA LEU A 193 -4.55 -11.25 -4.71
C LEU A 193 -3.97 -10.54 -3.49
N THR A 194 -4.05 -11.16 -2.30
CA THR A 194 -3.59 -10.51 -1.07
C THR A 194 -2.07 -10.45 -0.97
N ALA A 195 -1.38 -11.56 -1.24
CA ALA A 195 0.08 -11.59 -1.28
C ALA A 195 0.65 -10.78 -2.45
N GLY A 196 -0.09 -10.72 -3.56
CA GLY A 196 0.30 -9.95 -4.72
C GLY A 196 0.28 -8.43 -4.48
N VAL A 197 -0.66 -7.93 -3.70
CA VAL A 197 -0.70 -6.51 -3.28
C VAL A 197 0.31 -6.25 -2.17
N THR A 198 0.42 -7.17 -1.20
CA THR A 198 1.41 -7.10 -0.12
C THR A 198 1.83 -8.51 0.27
N LEU A 199 3.07 -8.86 -0.01
CA LEU A 199 3.56 -10.25 0.09
C LEU A 199 3.33 -10.86 1.48
N THR A 200 3.56 -10.08 2.54
CA THR A 200 3.36 -10.52 3.94
C THR A 200 1.91 -10.86 4.28
N ASN A 201 0.93 -10.33 3.54
CA ASN A 201 -0.47 -10.68 3.72
C ASN A 201 -0.79 -12.14 3.33
N GLY A 202 0.07 -12.76 2.51
CA GLY A 202 -0.05 -14.18 2.18
C GLY A 202 -0.01 -15.09 3.41
N VAL A 203 0.77 -14.72 4.43
CA VAL A 203 0.82 -15.46 5.71
C VAL A 203 -0.55 -15.45 6.41
N LYS A 204 -1.25 -14.31 6.39
CA LYS A 204 -2.60 -14.18 6.96
C LYS A 204 -3.59 -15.09 6.27
N ILE A 205 -3.48 -15.25 4.95
CA ILE A 205 -4.33 -16.18 4.19
C ILE A 205 -4.00 -17.64 4.50
N ALA A 206 -2.72 -17.96 4.64
CA ALA A 206 -2.31 -19.33 5.04
C ALA A 206 -2.85 -19.68 6.42
N LEU A 207 -2.80 -18.77 7.38
CA LEU A 207 -3.39 -18.94 8.71
C LEU A 207 -4.92 -19.07 8.65
N ALA A 208 -5.61 -18.24 7.86
CA ALA A 208 -7.05 -18.34 7.65
C ALA A 208 -7.45 -19.70 7.05
N ALA A 209 -6.69 -20.17 6.06
CA ALA A 209 -6.88 -21.48 5.46
C ALA A 209 -6.65 -22.62 6.47
N TRP A 210 -5.65 -22.49 7.32
CA TRP A 210 -5.40 -23.45 8.40
C TRP A 210 -6.55 -23.49 9.41
N MET A 211 -7.04 -22.33 9.84
CA MET A 211 -8.20 -22.25 10.75
C MET A 211 -9.44 -22.93 10.18
N VAL A 212 -9.72 -22.75 8.88
CA VAL A 212 -10.92 -23.29 8.21
C VAL A 212 -10.74 -24.77 7.84
N ASN A 213 -9.60 -25.16 7.29
CA ASN A 213 -9.38 -26.49 6.73
C ASN A 213 -8.73 -27.46 7.72
N GLY A 214 -8.21 -26.96 8.87
CA GLY A 214 -7.48 -27.76 9.84
C GLY A 214 -6.30 -28.48 9.20
N LYS A 215 -6.06 -29.76 9.59
CA LYS A 215 -4.95 -30.56 9.04
C LYS A 215 -5.00 -30.75 7.52
N LYS A 216 -6.16 -30.53 6.87
CA LYS A 216 -6.29 -30.67 5.40
C LYS A 216 -5.58 -29.53 4.64
N VAL A 217 -5.16 -28.45 5.30
CA VAL A 217 -4.30 -27.43 4.69
C VAL A 217 -2.98 -28.02 4.20
N PHE A 218 -2.49 -29.09 4.80
CA PHE A 218 -1.28 -29.82 4.40
C PHE A 218 -1.50 -30.84 3.29
N SER A 219 -2.73 -30.95 2.75
CA SER A 219 -2.98 -31.79 1.57
C SER A 219 -2.29 -31.23 0.34
N TRP A 220 -1.92 -32.11 -0.60
CA TRP A 220 -1.22 -31.73 -1.84
C TRP A 220 -1.95 -30.62 -2.61
N LYS A 221 -3.28 -30.72 -2.75
CA LYS A 221 -4.09 -29.70 -3.43
C LYS A 221 -4.04 -28.35 -2.72
N SER A 222 -4.03 -28.32 -1.40
CA SER A 222 -3.94 -27.10 -0.62
C SER A 222 -2.54 -26.49 -0.69
N ILE A 223 -1.49 -27.30 -0.66
CA ILE A 223 -0.11 -26.84 -0.84
C ILE A 223 0.05 -26.19 -2.22
N LEU A 224 -0.45 -26.83 -3.27
CA LEU A 224 -0.43 -26.27 -4.63
C LEU A 224 -1.16 -24.92 -4.72
N SER A 225 -2.23 -24.72 -3.92
CA SER A 225 -2.96 -23.44 -3.91
C SER A 225 -2.15 -22.26 -3.34
N PHE A 226 -1.02 -22.51 -2.70
CA PHE A 226 -0.04 -21.50 -2.28
C PHE A 226 1.17 -21.46 -3.20
N VAL A 227 1.69 -22.64 -3.59
CA VAL A 227 2.90 -22.74 -4.43
C VAL A 227 2.66 -22.13 -5.81
N VAL A 228 1.56 -22.49 -6.48
CA VAL A 228 1.27 -21.98 -7.83
C VAL A 228 1.13 -20.44 -7.86
N PRO A 229 0.34 -19.80 -6.99
CA PRO A 229 0.29 -18.35 -6.93
C PRO A 229 1.65 -17.72 -6.59
N THR A 230 2.45 -18.32 -5.70
CA THR A 230 3.80 -17.81 -5.40
C THR A 230 4.69 -17.82 -6.63
N LEU A 231 4.67 -18.89 -7.41
CA LEU A 231 5.43 -18.97 -8.67
C LEU A 231 4.93 -17.94 -9.69
N LEU A 232 3.60 -17.73 -9.79
CA LEU A 232 3.04 -16.70 -10.66
C LEU A 232 3.45 -15.28 -10.22
N LEU A 233 3.43 -14.99 -8.91
CA LEU A 233 3.93 -13.72 -8.38
C LEU A 233 5.43 -13.54 -8.65
N GLY A 234 6.21 -14.62 -8.52
CA GLY A 234 7.61 -14.63 -8.92
C GLY A 234 7.82 -14.34 -10.40
N ALA A 235 7.00 -14.92 -11.26
CA ALA A 235 7.06 -14.65 -12.71
C ALA A 235 6.69 -13.18 -13.03
N VAL A 236 5.67 -12.63 -12.34
CA VAL A 236 5.32 -11.21 -12.48
C VAL A 236 6.47 -10.32 -12.01
N PHE A 237 7.13 -10.66 -10.90
CA PHE A 237 8.30 -9.93 -10.42
C PHE A 237 9.45 -9.98 -11.42
N VAL A 238 9.78 -11.15 -11.97
CA VAL A 238 10.84 -11.29 -13.01
C VAL A 238 10.49 -10.44 -14.23
N TRP A 239 9.24 -10.47 -14.67
CA TRP A 239 8.80 -9.62 -15.77
C TRP A 239 8.99 -8.12 -15.44
N GLN A 240 8.66 -7.67 -14.26
CA GLN A 240 8.87 -6.27 -13.83
C GLN A 240 10.36 -5.91 -13.79
N GLN A 241 11.21 -6.82 -13.35
CA GLN A 241 12.67 -6.62 -13.37
C GLN A 241 13.18 -6.35 -14.78
N GLU A 242 12.76 -7.17 -15.75
CA GLU A 242 13.23 -7.05 -17.14
C GLU A 242 12.59 -5.85 -17.87
N ALA A 243 11.28 -5.67 -17.73
CA ALA A 243 10.53 -4.70 -18.51
C ALA A 243 10.54 -3.27 -17.94
N ILE A 244 10.76 -3.10 -16.62
CA ILE A 244 10.61 -1.81 -15.96
C ILE A 244 11.90 -1.41 -15.22
N ILE A 245 12.39 -2.27 -14.32
CA ILE A 245 13.46 -1.90 -13.39
C ILE A 245 14.80 -1.77 -14.11
N LYS A 246 15.22 -2.78 -14.86
CA LYS A 246 16.49 -2.72 -15.61
C LYS A 246 16.55 -1.55 -16.62
N PRO A 247 15.51 -1.29 -17.45
CA PRO A 247 15.51 -0.10 -18.30
C PRO A 247 15.57 1.22 -17.52
N GLN A 248 14.90 1.29 -16.35
CA GLN A 248 14.96 2.46 -15.47
C GLN A 248 16.38 2.67 -14.94
N GLU A 249 17.04 1.63 -14.42
CA GLU A 249 18.40 1.70 -13.90
C GLU A 249 19.40 2.12 -14.99
N GLN A 250 19.27 1.56 -16.20
CA GLN A 250 20.11 1.95 -17.35
C GLN A 250 19.93 3.43 -17.68
N ARG A 251 18.69 3.91 -17.71
CA ARG A 251 18.39 5.33 -17.93
C ARG A 251 18.99 6.22 -16.85
N ILE A 252 18.87 5.83 -15.57
CA ILE A 252 19.46 6.57 -14.46
C ILE A 252 20.98 6.64 -14.61
N LYS A 253 21.65 5.51 -14.89
CA LYS A 253 23.11 5.47 -15.13
C LYS A 253 23.55 6.38 -16.25
N HIS A 254 22.78 6.43 -17.37
CA HIS A 254 23.07 7.34 -18.46
C HIS A 254 22.92 8.82 -18.06
N ILE A 255 21.88 9.16 -17.30
CA ILE A 255 21.68 10.52 -16.80
C ILE A 255 22.80 10.90 -15.84
N GLU A 256 23.15 10.04 -14.91
CA GLU A 256 24.26 10.25 -13.96
C GLU A 256 25.59 10.46 -14.68
N ALA A 257 25.90 9.65 -15.66
CA ALA A 257 27.10 9.80 -16.49
C ALA A 257 27.12 11.12 -17.27
N ALA A 258 25.97 11.56 -17.78
CA ALA A 258 25.86 12.84 -18.46
C ALA A 258 26.00 14.03 -17.48
N VAL A 259 25.43 13.93 -16.28
CA VAL A 259 25.57 14.93 -15.21
C VAL A 259 27.00 14.99 -14.70
N ALA A 260 27.65 13.83 -14.50
CA ALA A 260 29.04 13.75 -14.06
C ALA A 260 30.01 14.45 -15.03
N LYS A 261 29.73 14.38 -16.31
CA LYS A 261 30.53 15.12 -17.33
C LYS A 261 30.35 16.64 -17.27
N LYS A 262 29.14 17.11 -16.84
CA LYS A 262 28.80 18.53 -16.81
C LYS A 262 29.10 19.19 -15.45
N ASP A 263 28.88 18.48 -14.36
CA ASP A 263 29.07 18.98 -12.98
C ASP A 263 29.54 17.81 -12.06
N PRO A 264 30.84 17.51 -12.04
CA PRO A 264 31.41 16.45 -11.20
C PRO A 264 31.13 16.67 -9.71
N ALA A 265 31.13 17.93 -9.25
CA ALA A 265 30.90 18.26 -7.85
C ALA A 265 29.47 17.94 -7.37
N ARG A 266 28.51 17.92 -8.28
CA ARG A 266 27.13 17.50 -7.98
C ARG A 266 27.04 16.02 -7.67
N ILE A 267 27.79 15.19 -8.41
CA ILE A 267 27.82 13.73 -8.15
C ILE A 267 28.46 13.43 -6.80
N GLU A 268 29.51 14.15 -6.44
CA GLU A 268 30.16 13.99 -5.14
C GLU A 268 29.22 14.38 -3.99
N ARG A 269 28.50 15.48 -4.13
CA ARG A 269 27.45 15.88 -3.17
C ARG A 269 26.34 14.82 -3.03
N LEU A 270 25.86 14.24 -4.13
CA LEU A 270 24.86 13.17 -4.10
C LEU A 270 25.40 11.93 -3.39
N LYS A 271 26.61 11.49 -3.70
CA LYS A 271 27.25 10.35 -3.02
C LYS A 271 27.46 10.59 -1.52
N THR A 272 27.85 11.80 -1.14
CA THR A 272 28.02 12.20 0.27
C THR A 272 26.67 12.20 0.98
N HIS A 273 25.62 12.71 0.34
CA HIS A 273 24.25 12.66 0.86
C HIS A 273 23.75 11.22 1.03
N ASP A 274 23.93 10.37 0.01
CA ASP A 274 23.54 8.95 0.09
C ASP A 274 24.32 8.20 1.18
N ALA A 275 25.61 8.49 1.35
CA ALA A 275 26.40 7.91 2.41
C ALA A 275 25.94 8.39 3.80
N PHE A 276 25.55 9.65 3.93
CA PHE A 276 24.98 10.22 5.15
C PHE A 276 23.64 9.55 5.50
N VAL A 277 22.72 9.45 4.54
CA VAL A 277 21.43 8.78 4.71
C VAL A 277 21.61 7.30 5.10
N LYS A 278 22.53 6.58 4.44
CA LYS A 278 22.87 5.19 4.80
C LYS A 278 23.43 5.07 6.22
N LYS A 279 24.24 6.03 6.65
CA LYS A 279 24.79 6.06 8.01
C LYS A 279 23.73 6.36 9.05
N GLN A 280 22.77 7.26 8.77
CA GLN A 280 21.63 7.56 9.65
C GLN A 280 20.68 6.37 9.79
N ASN A 281 20.40 5.67 8.69
CA ASN A 281 19.50 4.50 8.71
C ASN A 281 20.13 3.26 9.34
N GLY A 282 21.38 3.34 9.80
CA GLY A 282 22.13 2.21 10.34
C GLY A 282 22.50 1.17 9.28
N GLU A 283 23.50 0.36 9.55
CA GLU A 283 23.74 -0.84 8.76
C GLU A 283 22.73 -1.90 9.17
N ALA A 284 21.73 -2.13 8.36
CA ALA A 284 20.80 -3.22 8.59
C ALA A 284 21.57 -4.53 8.63
N LEU A 285 21.44 -5.29 9.73
CA LEU A 285 22.02 -6.65 9.87
C LEU A 285 21.56 -7.61 8.76
N THR A 286 20.61 -7.17 7.96
CA THR A 286 19.92 -7.93 6.91
C THR A 286 20.24 -7.43 5.51
N LYS A 287 21.29 -6.60 5.37
CA LYS A 287 21.68 -5.97 4.10
C LYS A 287 21.86 -6.93 2.92
N ASP A 288 22.26 -8.17 3.22
CA ASP A 288 22.48 -9.22 2.22
C ASP A 288 21.24 -10.08 1.96
N VAL A 289 20.12 -9.80 2.64
CA VAL A 289 18.85 -10.53 2.47
C VAL A 289 17.77 -9.55 1.99
N PRO A 290 17.55 -9.42 0.68
CA PRO A 290 16.62 -8.42 0.10
C PRO A 290 15.21 -8.43 0.70
N LEU A 291 14.78 -9.61 1.20
CA LEU A 291 13.46 -9.78 1.82
C LEU A 291 13.37 -9.15 3.22
N LEU A 292 14.50 -8.88 3.85
CA LEU A 292 14.59 -8.38 5.23
C LEU A 292 15.24 -6.97 5.31
N GLU A 293 15.62 -6.35 4.20
CA GLU A 293 16.18 -4.99 4.14
C GLU A 293 15.26 -3.91 4.73
N TRP A 294 13.99 -4.23 4.91
CA TRP A 294 12.96 -3.34 5.45
C TRP A 294 12.86 -3.33 6.97
N SER A 295 13.58 -4.19 7.68
CA SER A 295 13.54 -4.21 9.14
C SER A 295 14.62 -3.30 9.72
N ASP A 296 14.21 -2.27 10.46
CA ASP A 296 15.13 -1.51 11.31
C ASP A 296 15.57 -2.40 12.48
N MET A 297 16.86 -2.77 12.49
CA MET A 297 17.46 -3.60 13.53
C MET A 297 18.07 -2.78 14.67
N THR A 298 18.04 -1.45 14.57
CA THR A 298 18.58 -0.56 15.62
C THR A 298 17.58 -0.40 16.77
N THR A 299 16.30 -0.57 16.51
CA THR A 299 15.23 -0.49 17.52
C THR A 299 15.05 -1.85 18.23
N SER A 300 14.98 -1.83 19.56
CA SER A 300 14.66 -3.05 20.34
C SER A 300 13.33 -3.64 19.89
N ARG A 301 13.32 -4.92 19.51
CA ARG A 301 12.12 -5.63 19.06
C ARG A 301 10.99 -5.60 20.10
N ILE A 302 11.34 -5.73 21.38
CA ILE A 302 10.37 -5.69 22.48
C ILE A 302 9.76 -4.28 22.57
N ARG A 303 10.59 -3.24 22.52
CA ARG A 303 10.12 -1.85 22.53
C ARG A 303 9.24 -1.57 21.33
N SER A 304 9.64 -1.99 20.13
CA SER A 304 8.84 -1.84 18.91
C SER A 304 7.46 -2.50 19.03
N VAL A 305 7.39 -3.72 19.59
CA VAL A 305 6.11 -4.42 19.82
C VAL A 305 5.26 -3.68 20.86
N VAL A 306 5.86 -3.24 21.98
CA VAL A 306 5.15 -2.50 23.03
C VAL A 306 4.61 -1.18 22.49
N ASP A 307 5.42 -0.41 21.79
CA ASP A 307 5.04 0.88 21.22
C ASP A 307 3.92 0.72 20.18
N ASN A 308 3.95 -0.34 19.38
CA ASN A 308 2.88 -0.64 18.42
C ASN A 308 1.57 -1.12 19.05
N LEU A 309 1.63 -1.83 20.18
CA LEU A 309 0.44 -2.36 20.86
C LEU A 309 -0.20 -1.35 21.81
N PHE A 310 0.60 -0.54 22.51
CA PHE A 310 0.14 0.31 23.61
C PHE A 310 0.12 1.81 23.32
N GLY A 311 0.30 2.20 22.05
CA GLY A 311 -0.23 3.47 21.63
C GLY A 311 0.67 4.68 21.70
N GLU A 312 1.99 4.54 21.61
CA GLU A 312 2.80 5.69 21.23
C GLU A 312 2.64 6.07 19.75
N SER A 313 1.77 5.37 19.01
CA SER A 313 1.48 5.60 17.60
C SER A 313 0.96 7.00 17.25
N LEU A 314 0.55 7.78 18.25
CA LEU A 314 0.14 9.17 18.11
C LEU A 314 1.11 10.15 18.75
N GLN A 315 2.19 9.68 19.37
CA GLN A 315 3.20 10.54 19.98
C GLN A 315 4.37 10.78 19.03
N PHE A 316 4.95 11.96 19.17
CA PHE A 316 6.17 12.31 18.45
C PHE A 316 7.34 11.52 19.01
N HIS A 317 7.90 10.61 18.23
CA HIS A 317 9.18 9.97 18.58
C HIS A 317 10.32 10.94 18.31
N LYS A 318 10.96 11.40 19.35
CA LYS A 318 12.17 12.24 19.25
C LYS A 318 13.27 11.53 18.46
N ASP A 319 13.36 10.21 18.59
CA ASP A 319 14.40 9.39 17.96
C ASP A 319 14.15 9.08 16.47
N HIS A 320 12.92 9.34 15.98
CA HIS A 320 12.52 9.19 14.58
C HIS A 320 12.18 10.52 13.90
N LEU A 321 12.28 11.63 14.63
CA LEU A 321 12.33 12.94 14.01
C LEU A 321 13.63 13.00 13.23
N MET A 322 13.55 13.01 11.90
CA MET A 322 14.69 13.42 11.11
C MET A 322 15.20 14.72 11.74
N GLU A 323 16.49 14.79 12.05
CA GLU A 323 17.17 16.02 12.42
C GLU A 323 17.16 16.99 11.23
N ASP A 324 15.99 17.41 10.84
CA ASP A 324 15.84 18.61 10.03
C ASP A 324 15.88 19.77 11.03
N VAL A 325 17.03 20.41 11.11
CA VAL A 325 17.30 21.57 11.98
C VAL A 325 16.30 22.72 11.74
N GLN A 326 15.49 22.63 10.70
CA GLN A 326 14.46 23.60 10.34
C GLN A 326 13.04 23.13 10.66
N GLN A 327 12.84 21.98 11.29
CA GLN A 327 11.48 21.51 11.62
C GLN A 327 10.86 22.35 12.72
N THR A 328 10.07 23.30 12.30
CA THR A 328 9.16 24.06 13.17
C THR A 328 7.84 23.35 13.42
N ARG A 329 7.62 22.17 12.83
CA ARG A 329 6.35 21.41 12.91
C ARG A 329 6.60 19.97 13.33
N PRO A 330 5.73 19.43 14.19
CA PRO A 330 5.78 18.03 14.56
C PRO A 330 5.50 17.11 13.34
N VAL A 331 6.31 16.09 13.15
CA VAL A 331 6.13 15.07 12.12
C VAL A 331 5.41 13.88 12.73
N PHE A 332 4.28 13.48 12.13
CA PHE A 332 3.63 12.22 12.47
C PHE A 332 4.43 11.08 11.88
N VAL A 333 5.04 10.27 12.71
CA VAL A 333 5.67 9.03 12.28
C VAL A 333 4.65 7.91 12.44
N SER A 334 4.27 7.30 11.32
CA SER A 334 3.46 6.09 11.35
C SER A 334 4.36 4.89 11.66
N TYR A 335 4.03 4.13 12.70
CA TYR A 335 4.78 2.90 13.05
C TYR A 335 4.77 1.82 11.96
N GLY A 336 3.90 1.92 10.97
CA GLY A 336 3.98 1.09 9.79
C GLY A 336 5.31 1.21 9.04
N SER A 337 6.06 2.31 9.23
CA SER A 337 7.37 2.50 8.60
C SER A 337 8.52 1.77 9.28
N THR A 338 8.37 1.41 10.56
CA THR A 338 9.40 0.70 11.31
C THR A 338 9.22 -0.82 11.30
N ILE A 339 8.05 -1.31 10.90
CA ILE A 339 7.72 -2.74 10.81
C ILE A 339 7.43 -3.20 9.37
N SER A 340 7.36 -2.29 8.42
CA SER A 340 7.05 -2.62 7.02
C SER A 340 8.29 -3.02 6.22
#